data_c6ad0afb84c15ba04dce0b1382fa34ab
#
_entry.id   c6ad0afb84c15ba04dce0b1382fa34ab
#
_cell.length_a   1.000
_cell.length_b   1.000
_cell.length_c   1.000
_cell.angle_alpha   90.00
_cell.angle_beta   90.00
_cell.angle_gamma   90.00
#
_symmetry.space_group_name_H-M   'P 1'
#
loop_
_entity.id
_entity.type
_entity.pdbx_description
1 polymer ?
#
loop_
_entity_poly.entity_id
_entity_poly.type
_entity_poly.pdbx_seq_one_letter_code
_entity_poly.pdbx_strand_id
1 'polypeptide(L)'
;MIRRPPRSTLDRSSAASDVYKRQIQRALKLDCTTQSGSLGANSLLIIQHKIEGFNAQRFEKGYSTAKQFALSFYTYSEKGGTYTVALEDTNNNRYVSASYTVTADTWEKQEVIFPADTTGKLDNDNGESLNIEWWLAAGSNYSSGTFTTSWASSVSANKVHPSQVNVGESQNNRFYLANVQLEVGSVCTPFEYKSFIDDLTDCQRYYRRWQATSGSFNGNGSLEVGRMTTTEWYDTSSIASGCALDGDDSIVMRALSPPMRRKPTVYVNDVMLGHGLSNFNSTTTLQENRSWTDMLCLHIDNGGGMTAGYQTHLVLKSDAAYMIADAEI
;
A
#
# COMPACT_ATOMS: atom_id res chain seq x y z
N MET A 1 36.65 15.72 -10.62
CA MET A 1 37.28 14.47 -11.11
C MET A 1 36.83 13.35 -10.16
N ILE A 2 35.80 12.58 -10.52
CA ILE A 2 35.25 11.50 -9.69
C ILE A 2 36.01 10.22 -10.05
N ARG A 3 36.74 9.66 -9.09
CA ARG A 3 37.46 8.39 -9.28
C ARG A 3 36.48 7.24 -9.25
N ARG A 4 36.48 6.41 -10.31
CA ARG A 4 35.76 5.13 -10.34
C ARG A 4 36.39 4.16 -9.33
N PRO A 5 35.59 3.37 -8.57
CA PRO A 5 36.13 2.32 -7.73
C PRO A 5 36.73 1.18 -8.59
N PRO A 6 37.73 0.42 -8.07
CA PRO A 6 38.41 -0.63 -8.81
C PRO A 6 37.47 -1.78 -9.14
N ARG A 7 37.55 -2.32 -10.35
CA ARG A 7 36.85 -3.53 -10.78
C ARG A 7 37.43 -4.73 -10.01
N SER A 8 36.57 -5.38 -9.18
CA SER A 8 36.91 -6.70 -8.64
C SER A 8 36.66 -7.77 -9.73
N THR A 9 37.63 -8.58 -9.98
CA THR A 9 37.51 -9.81 -10.77
C THR A 9 36.80 -10.87 -9.94
N LEU A 10 35.47 -10.92 -10.01
CA LEU A 10 34.66 -11.97 -9.40
C LEU A 10 34.28 -13.01 -10.46
N ASP A 11 34.37 -14.26 -10.06
CA ASP A 11 34.00 -15.44 -10.84
C ASP A 11 32.56 -15.32 -11.39
N ARG A 12 32.38 -15.64 -12.68
CA ARG A 12 31.15 -15.42 -13.43
C ARG A 12 29.94 -16.21 -12.90
N SER A 13 30.16 -17.30 -12.17
CA SER A 13 29.08 -18.13 -11.62
C SER A 13 28.50 -17.57 -10.30
N SER A 14 29.33 -16.89 -9.50
CA SER A 14 28.87 -16.18 -8.29
C SER A 14 28.34 -14.76 -8.59
N ALA A 15 28.78 -14.15 -9.68
CA ALA A 15 28.36 -12.80 -10.07
C ALA A 15 26.87 -12.71 -10.45
N ALA A 16 26.30 -13.76 -11.05
CA ALA A 16 24.87 -13.76 -11.41
C ALA A 16 23.97 -13.75 -10.17
N SER A 17 24.24 -14.59 -9.17
CA SER A 17 23.46 -14.66 -7.93
C SER A 17 23.61 -13.39 -7.07
N ASP A 18 24.79 -12.74 -7.10
CA ASP A 18 25.05 -11.51 -6.37
C ASP A 18 24.43 -10.26 -7.03
N VAL A 19 24.31 -10.26 -8.36
CA VAL A 19 23.62 -9.17 -9.09
C VAL A 19 22.14 -9.17 -8.74
N TYR A 20 21.50 -10.32 -8.69
CA TYR A 20 20.09 -10.44 -8.28
C TYR A 20 19.86 -10.00 -6.82
N LYS A 21 20.73 -10.39 -5.90
CA LYS A 21 20.67 -9.99 -4.48
C LYS A 21 20.83 -8.47 -4.27
N ARG A 22 21.56 -7.79 -5.14
CA ARG A 22 21.77 -6.32 -5.06
C ARG A 22 20.61 -5.53 -5.69
N GLN A 23 19.82 -6.13 -6.55
CA GLN A 23 18.68 -5.47 -7.21
C GLN A 23 17.41 -5.45 -6.36
N ILE A 24 17.25 -6.43 -5.45
CA ILE A 24 16.11 -6.50 -4.55
C ILE A 24 16.52 -5.89 -3.20
N GLN A 25 16.21 -4.62 -3.00
CA GLN A 25 16.50 -3.93 -1.74
C GLN A 25 15.46 -4.21 -0.67
N ARG A 26 14.20 -4.40 -1.07
CA ARG A 26 13.06 -4.69 -0.20
C ARG A 26 12.09 -5.61 -0.91
N ALA A 27 11.42 -6.45 -0.14
CA ALA A 27 10.37 -7.33 -0.61
C ALA A 27 9.20 -7.33 0.37
N LEU A 28 7.99 -7.46 -0.16
CA LEU A 28 6.84 -7.84 0.64
C LEU A 28 7.06 -9.28 1.08
N LYS A 29 6.94 -9.56 2.38
CA LYS A 29 7.09 -10.90 2.98
C LYS A 29 5.77 -11.31 3.60
N LEU A 30 5.33 -12.52 3.30
CA LEU A 30 4.23 -13.20 3.97
C LEU A 30 4.77 -14.44 4.66
N ASP A 31 4.55 -14.55 5.97
CA ASP A 31 4.90 -15.72 6.79
C ASP A 31 3.64 -16.52 7.11
N CYS A 32 3.67 -17.82 6.90
CA CYS A 32 2.63 -18.72 7.40
C CYS A 32 2.83 -18.94 8.90
N THR A 33 2.13 -18.19 9.74
CA THR A 33 2.21 -18.29 11.21
C THR A 33 1.33 -19.40 11.78
N THR A 34 0.26 -19.74 11.04
CA THR A 34 -0.66 -20.85 11.40
C THR A 34 -0.96 -21.64 10.14
N GLN A 35 -0.60 -22.91 10.15
CA GLN A 35 -0.79 -23.78 8.99
C GLN A 35 -2.26 -24.13 8.74
N SER A 36 -2.61 -24.26 7.46
CA SER A 36 -3.88 -24.78 6.96
C SER A 36 -3.62 -25.73 5.79
N GLY A 37 -3.33 -27.00 6.11
CA GLY A 37 -3.02 -28.02 5.10
C GLY A 37 -4.24 -28.47 4.29
N SER A 38 -5.44 -28.35 4.85
CA SER A 38 -6.69 -28.67 4.16
C SER A 38 -7.47 -27.39 3.86
N LEU A 39 -7.60 -27.05 2.59
CA LEU A 39 -8.38 -25.92 2.15
C LEU A 39 -9.86 -26.27 2.04
N GLY A 40 -10.74 -25.48 2.66
CA GLY A 40 -12.17 -25.52 2.34
C GLY A 40 -12.42 -24.98 0.92
N ALA A 41 -13.58 -25.30 0.35
CA ALA A 41 -13.93 -24.91 -1.01
C ALA A 41 -13.82 -23.38 -1.26
N ASN A 42 -14.14 -22.57 -0.24
CA ASN A 42 -14.08 -21.10 -0.29
C ASN A 42 -12.75 -20.50 0.21
N SER A 43 -11.78 -21.34 0.59
CA SER A 43 -10.50 -20.82 1.10
C SER A 43 -9.72 -20.16 -0.01
N LEU A 44 -9.12 -19.01 0.30
CA LEU A 44 -8.22 -18.32 -0.61
C LEU A 44 -7.13 -17.58 0.18
N LEU A 45 -5.96 -17.45 -0.43
CA LEU A 45 -4.89 -16.57 0.02
C LEU A 45 -4.34 -15.84 -1.20
N ILE A 46 -4.50 -14.52 -1.22
CA ILE A 46 -4.17 -13.67 -2.37
C ILE A 46 -3.40 -12.44 -1.89
N ILE A 47 -2.38 -12.04 -2.64
CA ILE A 47 -1.88 -10.67 -2.64
C ILE A 47 -2.60 -9.94 -3.77
N GLN A 48 -3.21 -8.80 -3.45
CA GLN A 48 -3.92 -7.99 -4.42
C GLN A 48 -3.31 -6.59 -4.50
N HIS A 49 -3.12 -6.10 -5.73
CA HIS A 49 -2.75 -4.71 -5.99
C HIS A 49 -3.79 -4.07 -6.89
N LYS A 50 -4.42 -3.02 -6.38
CA LYS A 50 -5.49 -2.29 -7.04
C LYS A 50 -4.93 -1.11 -7.81
N ILE A 51 -5.42 -0.87 -9.02
CA ILE A 51 -4.97 0.17 -9.94
C ILE A 51 -6.14 1.08 -10.26
N GLU A 52 -5.93 2.38 -10.05
CA GLU A 52 -6.90 3.42 -10.43
C GLU A 52 -7.15 3.44 -11.94
N GLY A 53 -8.38 3.76 -12.31
CA GLY A 53 -8.76 3.93 -13.70
C GLY A 53 -7.87 4.89 -14.46
N PHE A 54 -7.50 6.05 -13.87
CA PHE A 54 -6.56 7.01 -14.48
C PHE A 54 -5.22 6.37 -14.88
N ASN A 55 -4.68 5.48 -14.05
CA ASN A 55 -3.40 4.82 -14.29
C ASN A 55 -3.50 3.67 -15.31
N ALA A 56 -4.71 3.13 -15.51
CA ALA A 56 -4.96 2.02 -16.41
C ALA A 56 -5.30 2.43 -17.85
N GLN A 57 -5.56 3.72 -18.12
CA GLN A 57 -5.96 4.20 -19.46
C GLN A 57 -4.94 3.90 -20.55
N ARG A 58 -3.64 3.84 -20.19
CA ARG A 58 -2.54 3.54 -21.14
C ARG A 58 -2.66 2.17 -21.85
N PHE A 59 -3.43 1.25 -21.30
CA PHE A 59 -3.67 -0.07 -21.89
C PHE A 59 -4.74 -0.04 -23.00
N GLU A 60 -5.47 1.05 -23.13
CA GLU A 60 -6.56 1.22 -24.11
C GLU A 60 -7.56 0.03 -24.12
N LYS A 61 -7.74 -0.60 -22.93
CA LYS A 61 -8.63 -1.74 -22.79
C LYS A 61 -10.07 -1.36 -23.15
N GLY A 62 -10.74 -2.23 -23.91
CA GLY A 62 -12.10 -1.99 -24.40
C GLY A 62 -12.14 -1.20 -25.70
N TYR A 63 -11.00 -0.85 -26.30
CA TYR A 63 -10.91 -0.20 -27.61
C TYR A 63 -10.31 -1.16 -28.65
N SER A 64 -10.54 -0.89 -29.94
CA SER A 64 -9.93 -1.67 -31.03
C SER A 64 -8.39 -1.59 -31.04
N THR A 65 -7.83 -0.59 -30.39
CA THR A 65 -6.38 -0.35 -30.23
C THR A 65 -5.81 -0.91 -28.93
N ALA A 66 -6.59 -1.70 -28.19
CA ALA A 66 -6.18 -2.28 -26.92
C ALA A 66 -4.79 -2.93 -26.96
N LYS A 67 -4.02 -2.72 -25.90
CA LYS A 67 -2.63 -3.18 -25.78
C LYS A 67 -2.55 -4.42 -24.90
N GLN A 68 -1.48 -5.20 -25.08
CA GLN A 68 -1.11 -6.28 -24.18
C GLN A 68 -0.55 -5.71 -22.86
N PHE A 69 -0.64 -6.51 -21.80
CA PHE A 69 -0.13 -6.18 -20.48
C PHE A 69 1.10 -7.05 -20.22
N ALA A 70 2.26 -6.42 -20.07
CA ALA A 70 3.49 -7.10 -19.67
C ALA A 70 3.71 -6.91 -18.17
N LEU A 71 3.66 -8.00 -17.41
CA LEU A 71 3.87 -8.03 -15.97
C LEU A 71 5.17 -8.75 -15.64
N SER A 72 6.08 -8.07 -14.95
CA SER A 72 7.28 -8.71 -14.39
C SER A 72 7.36 -8.49 -12.89
N PHE A 73 7.91 -9.47 -12.18
CA PHE A 73 8.14 -9.40 -10.74
C PHE A 73 9.20 -10.43 -10.32
N TYR A 74 9.78 -10.23 -9.15
CA TYR A 74 10.62 -11.24 -8.51
C TYR A 74 9.84 -11.93 -7.40
N THR A 75 10.02 -13.22 -7.28
CA THR A 75 9.42 -14.03 -6.21
C THR A 75 10.40 -15.02 -5.62
N TYR A 76 10.18 -15.36 -4.36
CA TYR A 76 10.83 -16.44 -3.64
C TYR A 76 9.77 -17.13 -2.78
N SER A 77 9.83 -18.46 -2.69
CA SER A 77 9.01 -19.22 -1.75
C SER A 77 9.71 -20.51 -1.37
N GLU A 78 9.59 -20.95 -0.12
CA GLU A 78 9.95 -22.30 0.31
C GLU A 78 9.02 -23.35 -0.31
N LYS A 79 7.79 -22.97 -0.68
CA LYS A 79 6.86 -23.83 -1.41
C LYS A 79 7.04 -23.69 -2.90
N GLY A 80 7.78 -24.60 -3.51
CA GLY A 80 7.89 -24.70 -4.98
C GLY A 80 6.61 -25.25 -5.62
N GLY A 81 6.43 -24.94 -6.91
CA GLY A 81 5.33 -25.47 -7.74
C GLY A 81 4.62 -24.42 -8.56
N THR A 82 3.38 -24.70 -8.97
CA THR A 82 2.59 -23.84 -9.83
C THR A 82 1.81 -22.81 -9.05
N TYR A 83 1.96 -21.56 -9.43
CA TYR A 83 1.24 -20.41 -8.91
C TYR A 83 0.42 -19.75 -10.02
N THR A 84 -0.59 -19.00 -9.63
CA THR A 84 -1.40 -18.20 -10.54
C THR A 84 -1.19 -16.72 -10.26
N VAL A 85 -1.07 -15.94 -11.33
CA VAL A 85 -1.23 -14.49 -11.31
C VAL A 85 -2.33 -14.10 -12.29
N ALA A 86 -3.12 -13.09 -11.94
CA ALA A 86 -4.26 -12.70 -12.73
C ALA A 86 -4.43 -11.19 -12.83
N LEU A 87 -5.14 -10.75 -13.86
CA LEU A 87 -5.69 -9.41 -13.95
C LEU A 87 -7.22 -9.49 -13.88
N GLU A 88 -7.82 -8.65 -13.05
CA GLU A 88 -9.25 -8.50 -12.93
C GLU A 88 -9.67 -7.07 -13.30
N ASP A 89 -10.57 -6.96 -14.27
CA ASP A 89 -11.29 -5.75 -14.62
C ASP A 89 -12.56 -5.67 -13.78
N THR A 90 -12.52 -4.82 -12.76
CA THR A 90 -13.63 -4.69 -11.81
C THR A 90 -14.79 -3.88 -12.36
N ASN A 91 -14.55 -2.98 -13.34
CA ASN A 91 -15.61 -2.21 -13.97
C ASN A 91 -16.55 -3.06 -14.84
N ASN A 92 -16.00 -4.11 -15.47
CA ASN A 92 -16.73 -4.92 -16.45
C ASN A 92 -16.87 -6.39 -16.04
N ASN A 93 -16.46 -6.75 -14.81
CA ASN A 93 -16.47 -8.12 -14.30
C ASN A 93 -15.79 -9.11 -15.27
N ARG A 94 -14.57 -8.77 -15.70
CA ARG A 94 -13.77 -9.59 -16.62
C ARG A 94 -12.46 -10.01 -15.96
N TYR A 95 -11.92 -11.14 -16.41
CA TYR A 95 -10.78 -11.78 -15.76
C TYR A 95 -9.90 -12.48 -16.78
N VAL A 96 -8.58 -12.47 -16.54
CA VAL A 96 -7.59 -13.26 -17.26
C VAL A 96 -6.51 -13.72 -16.30
N SER A 97 -6.09 -14.98 -16.44
CA SER A 97 -5.08 -15.59 -15.57
C SER A 97 -3.91 -16.13 -16.36
N ALA A 98 -2.78 -16.24 -15.68
CA ALA A 98 -1.61 -16.96 -16.15
C ALA A 98 -1.00 -17.76 -15.00
N SER A 99 -0.43 -18.91 -15.32
CA SER A 99 0.34 -19.69 -14.35
C SER A 99 1.83 -19.42 -14.52
N TYR A 100 2.56 -19.47 -13.42
CA TYR A 100 4.01 -19.43 -13.39
C TYR A 100 4.54 -20.48 -12.40
N THR A 101 5.80 -20.86 -12.54
CA THR A 101 6.41 -21.88 -11.69
C THR A 101 7.45 -21.21 -10.79
N VAL A 102 7.45 -21.60 -9.52
CA VAL A 102 8.46 -21.17 -8.55
C VAL A 102 9.29 -22.39 -8.14
N THR A 103 10.61 -22.25 -8.25
CA THR A 103 11.56 -23.21 -7.68
C THR A 103 11.70 -22.93 -6.20
N ALA A 104 11.51 -23.96 -5.36
CA ALA A 104 11.64 -23.79 -3.91
C ALA A 104 13.00 -23.19 -3.54
N ASP A 105 12.98 -22.31 -2.53
CA ASP A 105 14.18 -21.69 -1.95
C ASP A 105 15.04 -20.87 -2.93
N THR A 106 14.42 -20.39 -4.04
CA THR A 106 15.13 -19.67 -5.09
C THR A 106 14.44 -18.35 -5.44
N TRP A 107 15.22 -17.26 -5.53
CA TRP A 107 14.75 -16.01 -6.09
C TRP A 107 14.73 -16.09 -7.61
N GLU A 108 13.56 -15.88 -8.20
CA GLU A 108 13.35 -15.94 -9.66
C GLU A 108 12.61 -14.71 -10.16
N LYS A 109 13.00 -14.24 -11.35
CA LYS A 109 12.20 -13.27 -12.10
C LYS A 109 11.12 -14.01 -12.87
N GLN A 110 9.89 -13.56 -12.71
CA GLN A 110 8.74 -14.02 -13.47
C GLN A 110 8.34 -12.96 -14.49
N GLU A 111 7.98 -13.40 -15.69
CA GLU A 111 7.53 -12.54 -16.79
C GLU A 111 6.27 -13.14 -17.39
N VAL A 112 5.19 -12.36 -17.40
CA VAL A 112 3.88 -12.79 -17.86
C VAL A 112 3.32 -11.76 -18.83
N ILE A 113 2.86 -12.21 -19.99
CA ILE A 113 2.21 -11.36 -20.98
C ILE A 113 0.73 -11.75 -21.05
N PHE A 114 -0.13 -10.83 -20.65
CA PHE A 114 -1.57 -11.01 -20.82
C PHE A 114 -2.03 -10.43 -22.15
N PRO A 115 -2.99 -11.08 -22.82
CA PRO A 115 -3.52 -10.61 -24.09
C PRO A 115 -4.21 -9.24 -23.96
N ALA A 116 -4.28 -8.52 -25.06
CA ALA A 116 -5.11 -7.33 -25.17
C ALA A 116 -6.61 -7.72 -25.05
N ASP A 117 -7.43 -6.80 -24.51
CA ASP A 117 -8.87 -6.98 -24.46
C ASP A 117 -9.59 -5.80 -25.09
N THR A 118 -10.28 -6.04 -26.20
CA THR A 118 -11.07 -5.03 -26.90
C THR A 118 -12.49 -4.86 -26.34
N THR A 119 -12.81 -5.58 -25.25
CA THR A 119 -14.12 -5.57 -24.61
C THR A 119 -14.05 -4.97 -23.21
N GLY A 120 -15.00 -4.12 -22.87
CA GLY A 120 -15.10 -3.52 -21.52
C GLY A 120 -14.07 -2.41 -21.30
N LYS A 121 -14.51 -1.19 -21.43
CA LYS A 121 -13.67 -0.01 -21.15
C LYS A 121 -13.48 0.15 -19.64
N LEU A 122 -12.27 0.49 -19.25
CA LEU A 122 -11.99 0.88 -17.88
C LEU A 122 -12.46 2.31 -17.64
N ASP A 123 -12.97 2.58 -16.44
CA ASP A 123 -13.37 3.93 -16.03
C ASP A 123 -12.16 4.86 -15.98
N ASN A 124 -12.36 6.12 -16.38
CA ASN A 124 -11.30 7.12 -16.36
C ASN A 124 -11.45 8.00 -15.13
N ASP A 125 -11.28 7.41 -13.96
CA ASP A 125 -11.42 8.07 -12.68
C ASP A 125 -10.38 7.56 -11.66
N ASN A 126 -10.51 7.98 -10.40
CA ASN A 126 -9.66 7.53 -9.30
C ASN A 126 -10.23 6.29 -8.57
N GLY A 127 -11.27 5.65 -9.11
CA GLY A 127 -11.80 4.38 -8.61
C GLY A 127 -10.91 3.20 -8.97
N GLU A 128 -11.16 2.08 -8.34
CA GLU A 128 -10.56 0.80 -8.71
C GLU A 128 -11.09 0.37 -10.08
N SER A 129 -10.20 0.06 -11.01
CA SER A 129 -10.58 -0.40 -12.36
C SER A 129 -9.89 -1.69 -12.75
N LEU A 130 -8.66 -1.90 -12.29
CA LEU A 130 -7.88 -3.09 -12.60
C LEU A 130 -7.17 -3.59 -11.36
N ASN A 131 -7.20 -4.90 -11.12
CA ASN A 131 -6.43 -5.55 -10.05
C ASN A 131 -5.40 -6.50 -10.62
N ILE A 132 -4.26 -6.60 -9.94
CA ILE A 132 -3.32 -7.71 -10.09
C ILE A 132 -3.50 -8.62 -8.87
N GLU A 133 -3.70 -9.91 -9.11
CA GLU A 133 -3.88 -10.90 -8.05
C GLU A 133 -2.82 -11.98 -8.13
N TRP A 134 -2.00 -12.15 -7.08
CA TRP A 134 -1.10 -13.28 -6.90
C TRP A 134 -1.76 -14.30 -5.97
N TRP A 135 -2.12 -15.45 -6.51
CA TRP A 135 -2.77 -16.51 -5.76
C TRP A 135 -1.73 -17.39 -5.07
N LEU A 136 -1.81 -17.49 -3.76
CA LEU A 136 -0.91 -18.27 -2.90
C LEU A 136 -1.58 -19.51 -2.33
N ALA A 137 -2.91 -19.57 -2.34
CA ALA A 137 -3.74 -20.75 -2.08
C ALA A 137 -5.14 -20.52 -2.66
N ALA A 138 -5.78 -21.60 -3.11
CA ALA A 138 -7.15 -21.56 -3.64
C ALA A 138 -7.89 -22.86 -3.34
N GLY A 139 -9.10 -22.74 -2.79
CA GLY A 139 -10.05 -23.84 -2.68
C GLY A 139 -10.75 -24.16 -3.99
N SER A 140 -11.52 -25.24 -4.02
CA SER A 140 -12.14 -25.77 -5.24
C SER A 140 -13.10 -24.79 -5.93
N ASN A 141 -13.72 -23.86 -5.21
CA ASN A 141 -14.59 -22.85 -5.81
C ASN A 141 -13.86 -21.88 -6.75
N TYR A 142 -12.52 -21.87 -6.72
CA TYR A 142 -11.70 -20.99 -7.55
C TYR A 142 -10.88 -21.75 -8.61
N SER A 143 -10.71 -23.06 -8.45
CA SER A 143 -9.78 -23.88 -9.26
C SER A 143 -10.40 -25.11 -9.92
N SER A 144 -11.72 -25.33 -9.80
CA SER A 144 -12.38 -26.54 -10.30
C SER A 144 -12.91 -26.44 -11.74
N GLY A 145 -12.87 -25.25 -12.32
CA GLY A 145 -13.38 -25.01 -13.68
C GLY A 145 -12.28 -25.02 -14.74
N THR A 146 -12.56 -24.40 -15.88
CA THR A 146 -11.58 -24.24 -16.97
C THR A 146 -10.72 -23.02 -16.71
N PHE A 147 -9.42 -23.22 -16.53
CA PHE A 147 -8.47 -22.13 -16.27
C PHE A 147 -8.50 -21.08 -17.38
N THR A 148 -8.74 -19.82 -17.02
CA THR A 148 -9.01 -18.72 -17.95
C THR A 148 -7.73 -18.01 -18.36
N THR A 149 -7.20 -18.29 -19.54
CA THR A 149 -5.96 -17.70 -20.07
C THR A 149 -6.19 -16.59 -21.11
N SER A 150 -7.43 -16.24 -21.36
CA SER A 150 -7.87 -15.13 -22.21
C SER A 150 -8.95 -14.36 -21.49
N TRP A 151 -9.06 -13.06 -21.78
CA TRP A 151 -10.10 -12.24 -21.16
C TRP A 151 -11.51 -12.81 -21.37
N ALA A 152 -12.20 -13.08 -20.28
CA ALA A 152 -13.55 -13.60 -20.26
C ALA A 152 -14.36 -12.97 -19.12
N SER A 153 -15.67 -13.15 -19.12
CA SER A 153 -16.48 -12.83 -17.94
C SER A 153 -15.97 -13.61 -16.73
N SER A 154 -15.90 -12.94 -15.59
CA SER A 154 -15.36 -13.52 -14.36
C SER A 154 -16.26 -14.67 -13.87
N VAL A 155 -15.70 -15.88 -13.84
CA VAL A 155 -16.30 -17.08 -13.25
C VAL A 155 -15.34 -17.59 -12.20
N SER A 156 -15.75 -17.60 -10.93
CA SER A 156 -14.85 -17.93 -9.81
C SER A 156 -14.10 -19.24 -10.02
N ALA A 157 -14.78 -20.31 -10.45
CA ALA A 157 -14.17 -21.63 -10.62
C ALA A 157 -13.04 -21.68 -11.69
N ASN A 158 -12.99 -20.69 -12.58
CA ASN A 158 -12.03 -20.63 -13.68
C ASN A 158 -10.81 -19.76 -13.39
N LYS A 159 -10.75 -19.10 -12.21
CA LYS A 159 -9.76 -18.08 -11.91
C LYS A 159 -8.35 -18.64 -11.70
N VAL A 160 -8.23 -19.83 -11.12
CA VAL A 160 -6.97 -20.34 -10.59
C VAL A 160 -6.61 -21.67 -11.28
N HIS A 161 -5.33 -21.86 -11.56
CA HIS A 161 -4.82 -23.08 -12.14
C HIS A 161 -5.10 -24.28 -11.20
N PRO A 162 -5.58 -25.44 -11.72
CA PRO A 162 -5.95 -26.59 -10.89
C PRO A 162 -4.78 -27.16 -10.07
N SER A 163 -3.52 -26.93 -10.48
CA SER A 163 -2.32 -27.33 -9.76
C SER A 163 -1.76 -26.23 -8.83
N GLN A 164 -2.57 -25.22 -8.50
CA GLN A 164 -2.16 -24.16 -7.57
C GLN A 164 -1.67 -24.74 -6.25
N VAL A 165 -0.48 -24.34 -5.83
CA VAL A 165 0.07 -24.72 -4.52
C VAL A 165 -0.67 -24.04 -3.38
N ASN A 166 -0.52 -24.57 -2.16
CA ASN A 166 -0.99 -23.93 -0.94
C ASN A 166 0.22 -23.49 -0.11
N VAL A 167 0.52 -22.20 -0.11
CA VAL A 167 1.61 -21.64 0.74
C VAL A 167 1.29 -21.79 2.22
N GLY A 168 0.00 -21.77 2.58
CA GLY A 168 -0.44 -21.93 3.97
C GLY A 168 -0.38 -23.36 4.52
N GLU A 169 0.12 -24.35 3.77
CA GLU A 169 0.12 -25.76 4.23
C GLU A 169 1.12 -26.06 5.33
N SER A 170 2.13 -25.20 5.52
CA SER A 170 3.17 -25.37 6.53
C SER A 170 3.60 -24.03 7.13
N GLN A 171 3.82 -24.00 8.45
CA GLN A 171 4.35 -22.82 9.16
C GLN A 171 5.75 -22.40 8.72
N ASN A 172 6.48 -23.26 7.99
CA ASN A 172 7.81 -22.93 7.47
C ASN A 172 7.74 -22.24 6.12
N ASN A 173 6.56 -22.21 5.49
CA ASN A 173 6.40 -21.59 4.18
C ASN A 173 6.32 -20.07 4.30
N ARG A 174 7.05 -19.40 3.42
CA ARG A 174 7.02 -17.96 3.20
C ARG A 174 6.84 -17.69 1.72
N PHE A 175 6.32 -16.53 1.45
CA PHE A 175 6.27 -16.02 0.09
C PHE A 175 6.77 -14.57 0.09
N TYR A 176 7.61 -14.26 -0.89
CA TYR A 176 8.16 -12.91 -1.07
C TYR A 176 7.82 -12.42 -2.47
N LEU A 177 7.49 -11.14 -2.55
CA LEU A 177 7.21 -10.45 -3.81
C LEU A 177 8.00 -9.14 -3.85
N ALA A 178 8.69 -8.88 -4.96
CA ALA A 178 9.51 -7.69 -5.14
C ALA A 178 9.53 -7.22 -6.61
N ASN A 179 9.90 -5.96 -6.81
CA ASN A 179 10.14 -5.34 -8.13
C ASN A 179 9.00 -5.62 -9.13
N VAL A 180 7.77 -5.39 -8.70
CA VAL A 180 6.58 -5.55 -9.55
C VAL A 180 6.50 -4.41 -10.55
N GLN A 181 6.41 -4.74 -11.84
CA GLN A 181 6.24 -3.79 -12.93
C GLN A 181 5.17 -4.29 -13.89
N LEU A 182 4.13 -3.46 -14.07
CA LEU A 182 3.10 -3.67 -15.09
C LEU A 182 3.23 -2.59 -16.15
N GLU A 183 3.43 -2.98 -17.38
CA GLU A 183 3.68 -2.09 -18.51
C GLU A 183 2.89 -2.47 -19.75
N VAL A 184 2.76 -1.52 -20.66
CA VAL A 184 2.13 -1.74 -21.96
C VAL A 184 3.13 -2.43 -22.88
N GLY A 185 2.76 -3.57 -23.45
CA GLY A 185 3.60 -4.22 -24.43
C GLY A 185 3.53 -5.73 -24.42
N SER A 186 4.30 -6.33 -25.31
CA SER A 186 4.43 -7.78 -25.49
C SER A 186 5.75 -8.35 -24.94
N VAL A 187 6.54 -7.51 -24.28
CA VAL A 187 7.84 -7.87 -23.71
C VAL A 187 8.00 -7.13 -22.38
N CYS A 188 8.51 -7.82 -21.36
CA CYS A 188 8.86 -7.19 -20.10
C CYS A 188 10.22 -6.50 -20.22
N THR A 189 10.26 -5.21 -19.89
CA THR A 189 11.50 -4.43 -19.85
C THR A 189 12.25 -4.62 -18.51
N PRO A 190 13.50 -4.20 -18.38
CA PRO A 190 14.17 -4.14 -17.09
C PRO A 190 13.39 -3.28 -16.10
N PHE A 191 13.39 -3.68 -14.83
CA PHE A 191 12.68 -2.95 -13.77
C PHE A 191 13.15 -1.49 -13.68
N GLU A 192 12.21 -0.56 -13.74
CA GLU A 192 12.46 0.86 -13.64
C GLU A 192 12.44 1.32 -12.17
N TYR A 193 13.61 1.73 -11.68
CA TYR A 193 13.74 2.22 -10.31
C TYR A 193 13.33 3.69 -10.23
N LYS A 194 12.35 3.97 -9.39
CA LYS A 194 11.99 5.34 -9.00
C LYS A 194 12.95 5.85 -7.93
N SER A 195 13.12 7.17 -7.87
CA SER A 195 13.79 7.79 -6.72
C SER A 195 12.94 7.57 -5.45
N PHE A 196 13.58 7.53 -4.28
CA PHE A 196 12.86 7.38 -3.00
C PHE A 196 11.79 8.46 -2.80
N ILE A 197 12.08 9.69 -3.22
CA ILE A 197 11.15 10.81 -3.03
C ILE A 197 9.92 10.69 -3.96
N ASP A 198 10.11 10.21 -5.19
CA ASP A 198 9.01 10.00 -6.12
C ASP A 198 8.11 8.85 -5.64
N ASP A 199 8.70 7.74 -5.21
CA ASP A 199 7.98 6.59 -4.66
C ASP A 199 7.20 6.97 -3.38
N LEU A 200 7.85 7.72 -2.47
CA LEU A 200 7.19 8.25 -1.27
C LEU A 200 6.02 9.18 -1.62
N THR A 201 6.19 10.03 -2.62
CA THR A 201 5.16 10.96 -3.08
C THR A 201 3.96 10.21 -3.64
N ASP A 202 4.20 9.16 -4.45
CA ASP A 202 3.15 8.28 -4.96
C ASP A 202 2.41 7.58 -3.81
N CYS A 203 3.12 7.03 -2.83
CA CYS A 203 2.52 6.40 -1.66
C CYS A 203 1.68 7.38 -0.82
N GLN A 204 2.14 8.62 -0.65
CA GLN A 204 1.45 9.65 0.13
C GLN A 204 0.10 10.08 -0.50
N ARG A 205 -0.13 9.77 -1.73
CA ARG A 205 -1.41 9.99 -2.40
C ARG A 205 -2.51 9.04 -1.87
N TYR A 206 -2.12 7.89 -1.33
CA TYR A 206 -3.01 6.85 -0.82
C TYR A 206 -3.07 6.80 0.70
N TYR A 207 -1.92 6.91 1.36
CA TYR A 207 -1.79 6.68 2.79
C TYR A 207 -0.77 7.61 3.43
N ARG A 208 -1.14 8.20 4.56
CA ARG A 208 -0.24 9.01 5.40
C ARG A 208 -0.39 8.63 6.85
N ARG A 209 0.73 8.52 7.53
CA ARG A 209 0.78 8.28 8.96
C ARG A 209 1.71 9.29 9.62
N TRP A 210 1.21 9.95 10.64
CA TRP A 210 1.99 10.73 11.57
C TRP A 210 2.07 9.94 12.87
N GLN A 211 3.27 9.72 13.35
CA GLN A 211 3.55 8.95 14.56
C GLN A 211 4.68 9.62 15.31
N ALA A 212 4.59 9.69 16.64
CA ALA A 212 5.71 10.09 17.46
C ALA A 212 6.87 9.09 17.31
N THR A 213 8.10 9.59 17.22
CA THR A 213 9.28 8.74 17.00
C THR A 213 10.03 8.41 18.28
N SER A 214 9.84 9.15 19.33
CA SER A 214 10.30 8.90 20.71
C SER A 214 9.87 10.04 21.64
N GLY A 215 9.64 9.74 22.91
CA GLY A 215 9.32 10.70 23.97
C GLY A 215 7.88 10.57 24.47
N SER A 216 7.72 10.68 25.77
CA SER A 216 6.40 10.74 26.41
C SER A 216 6.09 12.18 26.79
N PHE A 217 4.84 12.58 26.60
CA PHE A 217 4.32 13.80 27.16
C PHE A 217 4.15 13.60 28.68
N ASN A 218 4.92 14.34 29.50
CA ASN A 218 4.65 14.36 30.91
C ASN A 218 3.59 15.43 31.23
N GLY A 219 2.60 15.10 32.03
CA GLY A 219 1.41 15.92 32.32
C GLY A 219 1.69 17.32 32.91
N ASN A 220 2.95 17.79 32.96
CA ASN A 220 3.37 19.12 33.37
C ASN A 220 3.68 20.06 32.19
N GLY A 221 3.20 19.76 31.00
CA GLY A 221 3.36 20.64 29.84
C GLY A 221 4.75 20.59 29.17
N SER A 222 5.57 19.61 29.49
CA SER A 222 6.88 19.38 28.86
C SER A 222 6.79 18.22 27.88
N LEU A 223 6.92 18.50 26.60
CA LEU A 223 7.14 17.49 25.58
C LEU A 223 8.62 17.08 25.59
N GLU A 224 8.92 15.89 26.08
CA GLU A 224 10.25 15.29 25.90
C GLU A 224 10.36 14.51 24.58
N VAL A 225 9.99 15.14 23.49
CA VAL A 225 10.40 14.72 22.15
C VAL A 225 11.50 15.67 21.72
N GLY A 226 12.75 15.30 22.00
CA GLY A 226 13.89 16.15 21.69
C GLY A 226 13.85 17.49 22.40
N ARG A 227 13.73 17.48 23.75
CA ARG A 227 13.90 18.63 24.65
C ARG A 227 13.43 19.96 24.05
N MET A 228 12.12 20.15 23.96
CA MET A 228 11.56 21.47 23.71
C MET A 228 11.49 22.23 25.03
N THR A 229 12.26 23.33 25.14
CA THR A 229 12.06 24.32 26.18
C THR A 229 10.75 25.05 25.94
N THR A 230 10.14 25.60 26.97
CA THR A 230 8.83 26.25 26.99
C THR A 230 8.60 27.39 25.98
N THR A 231 9.52 27.62 25.07
CA THR A 231 9.47 28.66 24.02
C THR A 231 9.41 28.14 22.59
N GLU A 232 9.47 26.81 22.37
CA GLU A 232 9.52 26.23 21.01
C GLU A 232 8.32 25.29 20.74
N TRP A 233 7.11 25.78 20.91
CA TRP A 233 5.85 25.04 20.77
C TRP A 233 5.47 24.69 19.32
N TYR A 234 6.30 25.00 18.35
CA TYR A 234 5.81 25.12 16.98
C TYR A 234 6.25 24.02 16.02
N ASP A 235 7.11 23.07 16.38
CA ASP A 235 7.76 22.39 15.27
C ASP A 235 7.57 20.88 15.09
N THR A 236 7.56 20.01 16.04
CA THR A 236 7.65 18.59 15.67
C THR A 236 6.51 17.68 16.09
N SER A 237 5.69 18.09 17.01
CA SER A 237 4.59 17.26 17.52
C SER A 237 3.20 17.72 17.09
N SER A 238 3.06 18.96 16.62
CA SER A 238 1.79 19.43 16.08
C SER A 238 1.54 18.83 14.70
N ILE A 239 0.52 17.99 14.60
CA ILE A 239 0.11 17.38 13.33
C ILE A 239 -0.90 18.21 12.57
N ALA A 240 -1.64 19.08 13.25
CA ALA A 240 -2.58 20.03 12.65
C ALA A 240 -2.76 21.23 13.56
N SER A 241 -3.14 22.37 13.01
CA SER A 241 -3.40 23.62 13.76
C SER A 241 -4.72 24.20 13.34
N GLY A 242 -5.36 24.94 14.25
CA GLY A 242 -6.66 25.54 13.99
C GLY A 242 -7.10 26.52 15.05
N CYS A 243 -8.39 26.59 15.30
CA CYS A 243 -8.96 27.47 16.33
C CYS A 243 -10.07 26.76 17.10
N ALA A 244 -10.24 27.14 18.35
CA ALA A 244 -11.38 26.75 19.17
C ALA A 244 -12.63 27.43 18.64
N LEU A 245 -13.70 26.69 18.49
CA LEU A 245 -15.04 27.17 18.11
C LEU A 245 -15.78 27.70 19.35
N ASP A 246 -15.64 26.97 20.44
CA ASP A 246 -16.27 27.27 21.75
C ASP A 246 -15.46 26.66 22.91
N GLY A 247 -16.09 26.30 24.00
CA GLY A 247 -15.46 25.81 25.23
C GLY A 247 -14.92 24.37 25.13
N ASP A 248 -15.38 23.57 24.17
CA ASP A 248 -15.08 22.15 24.05
C ASP A 248 -14.76 21.71 22.62
N ASP A 249 -15.15 22.49 21.61
CA ASP A 249 -14.96 22.17 20.21
C ASP A 249 -13.84 22.97 19.52
N SER A 250 -13.11 22.30 18.63
CA SER A 250 -12.08 22.90 17.80
C SER A 250 -12.10 22.37 16.37
N ILE A 251 -11.79 23.24 15.42
CA ILE A 251 -11.42 22.81 14.07
C ILE A 251 -9.92 22.96 13.90
N VAL A 252 -9.26 21.87 13.54
CA VAL A 252 -7.83 21.85 13.18
C VAL A 252 -7.67 21.46 11.72
N MET A 253 -6.69 22.06 11.05
CA MET A 253 -6.42 21.88 9.62
C MET A 253 -4.95 21.62 9.36
N ARG A 254 -4.70 20.83 8.32
CA ARG A 254 -3.36 20.56 7.79
C ARG A 254 -3.41 20.39 6.28
N ALA A 255 -2.63 21.17 5.56
CA ALA A 255 -2.45 20.99 4.11
C ALA A 255 -1.78 19.63 3.81
N LEU A 256 -2.24 19.01 2.74
CA LEU A 256 -1.73 17.74 2.21
C LEU A 256 -1.04 17.99 0.87
N SER A 257 0.26 17.78 0.80
CA SER A 257 1.03 17.84 -0.43
C SER A 257 1.85 16.55 -0.58
N PRO A 258 1.69 15.78 -1.66
CA PRO A 258 0.69 15.94 -2.73
C PRO A 258 -0.74 15.74 -2.22
N PRO A 259 -1.78 16.15 -2.98
CA PRO A 259 -3.17 15.83 -2.65
C PRO A 259 -3.40 14.33 -2.58
N MET A 260 -4.27 13.89 -1.68
CA MET A 260 -4.69 12.49 -1.64
C MET A 260 -5.65 12.18 -2.80
N ARG A 261 -5.75 10.91 -3.20
CA ARG A 261 -6.57 10.51 -4.35
C ARG A 261 -8.07 10.79 -4.16
N ARG A 262 -8.55 10.76 -2.92
CA ARG A 262 -9.93 11.07 -2.51
C ARG A 262 -9.93 11.63 -1.10
N LYS A 263 -11.11 12.05 -0.61
CA LYS A 263 -11.28 12.42 0.80
C LYS A 263 -10.83 11.25 1.68
N PRO A 264 -9.81 11.44 2.55
CA PRO A 264 -9.31 10.34 3.38
C PRO A 264 -10.26 9.98 4.51
N THR A 265 -10.28 8.72 4.90
CA THR A 265 -10.73 8.31 6.22
C THR A 265 -9.64 8.63 7.22
N VAL A 266 -9.99 9.24 8.34
CA VAL A 266 -8.99 9.66 9.35
C VAL A 266 -9.18 8.84 10.61
N TYR A 267 -8.08 8.26 11.08
CA TYR A 267 -8.00 7.54 12.35
C TYR A 267 -7.03 8.27 13.27
N VAL A 268 -7.41 8.44 14.52
CA VAL A 268 -6.58 9.05 15.56
C VAL A 268 -6.50 8.12 16.76
N ASN A 269 -5.32 8.07 17.37
CA ASN A 269 -5.09 7.33 18.60
C ASN A 269 -4.16 8.12 19.49
N ASP A 270 -4.54 8.27 20.76
CA ASP A 270 -3.77 8.94 21.81
C ASP A 270 -3.26 10.33 21.39
N VAL A 271 -4.14 11.11 20.74
CA VAL A 271 -3.91 12.50 20.40
C VAL A 271 -4.46 13.42 21.46
N MET A 272 -3.97 14.63 21.52
CA MET A 272 -4.49 15.67 22.41
C MET A 272 -4.58 17.01 21.68
N LEU A 273 -5.46 17.86 22.15
CA LEU A 273 -5.65 19.20 21.66
C LEU A 273 -4.99 20.19 22.62
N GLY A 274 -4.02 20.95 22.13
CA GLY A 274 -3.42 22.06 22.87
C GLY A 274 -4.18 23.36 22.57
N HIS A 275 -4.38 24.17 23.58
CA HIS A 275 -5.08 25.44 23.52
C HIS A 275 -4.22 26.56 24.11
N GLY A 276 -3.88 27.56 23.33
CA GLY A 276 -2.98 28.61 23.76
C GLY A 276 -1.59 28.08 24.20
N LEU A 277 -0.96 28.74 25.15
CA LEU A 277 0.39 28.40 25.59
C LEU A 277 0.46 27.42 26.78
N SER A 278 -0.65 26.98 27.35
CA SER A 278 -0.60 26.29 28.64
C SER A 278 -1.62 25.19 28.93
N ASN A 279 -2.62 24.96 28.11
CA ASN A 279 -3.64 23.98 28.42
C ASN A 279 -3.73 22.88 27.37
N PHE A 280 -3.39 21.65 27.79
CA PHE A 280 -3.60 20.45 26.99
C PHE A 280 -4.68 19.58 27.65
N ASN A 281 -5.70 19.21 26.92
CA ASN A 281 -6.73 18.32 27.41
C ASN A 281 -6.46 16.89 26.94
N SER A 282 -6.57 15.93 27.85
CA SER A 282 -6.13 14.55 27.63
C SER A 282 -7.18 13.66 26.96
N THR A 283 -8.41 14.12 26.83
CA THR A 283 -9.51 13.40 26.18
C THR A 283 -9.91 14.14 24.92
N THR A 284 -9.47 13.61 23.79
CA THR A 284 -9.74 14.21 22.48
C THR A 284 -10.45 13.19 21.61
N THR A 285 -11.64 13.51 21.15
CA THR A 285 -12.43 12.69 20.24
C THR A 285 -12.60 13.37 18.89
N LEU A 286 -12.36 12.62 17.81
CA LEU A 286 -12.68 13.08 16.47
C LEU A 286 -14.22 12.99 16.28
N GLN A 287 -14.89 14.13 16.27
CA GLN A 287 -16.34 14.20 16.05
C GLN A 287 -16.67 14.10 14.57
N GLU A 288 -15.97 14.85 13.72
CA GLU A 288 -16.25 14.89 12.31
C GLU A 288 -14.99 15.09 11.47
N ASN A 289 -14.87 14.28 10.43
CA ASN A 289 -13.86 14.44 9.40
C ASN A 289 -14.44 15.28 8.24
N ARG A 290 -14.08 16.56 8.20
CA ARG A 290 -14.46 17.53 7.14
C ARG A 290 -13.38 17.69 6.07
N SER A 291 -12.43 16.77 5.99
CA SER A 291 -11.27 16.84 5.10
C SER A 291 -11.64 16.80 3.61
N TRP A 292 -10.74 17.32 2.79
CA TRP A 292 -10.73 17.23 1.33
C TRP A 292 -9.48 16.48 0.86
N THR A 293 -9.28 16.40 -0.43
CA THR A 293 -8.13 15.69 -0.99
C THR A 293 -6.79 16.38 -0.70
N ASP A 294 -6.79 17.68 -0.57
CA ASP A 294 -5.61 18.53 -0.36
C ASP A 294 -5.49 19.10 1.06
N MET A 295 -6.48 18.82 1.92
CA MET A 295 -6.51 19.35 3.27
C MET A 295 -7.18 18.39 4.25
N LEU A 296 -6.53 18.10 5.36
CA LEU A 296 -7.19 17.59 6.56
C LEU A 296 -7.92 18.73 7.24
N CYS A 297 -9.18 18.51 7.57
CA CYS A 297 -10.01 19.42 8.35
C CYS A 297 -10.80 18.57 9.35
N LEU A 298 -10.44 18.64 10.61
CA LEU A 298 -10.96 17.79 11.66
C LEU A 298 -11.69 18.62 12.70
N HIS A 299 -12.94 18.25 12.95
CA HIS A 299 -13.71 18.76 14.06
C HIS A 299 -13.48 17.88 15.28
N ILE A 300 -12.98 18.44 16.34
CA ILE A 300 -12.48 17.71 17.51
C ILE A 300 -13.11 18.30 18.77
N ASP A 301 -13.66 17.40 19.58
CA ASP A 301 -14.12 17.66 20.94
C ASP A 301 -13.04 17.26 21.95
N ASN A 302 -12.74 18.13 22.90
CA ASN A 302 -11.77 17.91 23.96
C ASN A 302 -12.38 17.85 25.37
N GLY A 303 -13.69 17.89 25.47
CA GLY A 303 -14.41 17.79 26.78
C GLY A 303 -14.35 19.05 27.66
N GLY A 304 -13.96 20.19 27.11
CA GLY A 304 -14.03 21.48 27.79
C GLY A 304 -12.68 22.15 28.06
N GLY A 305 -12.75 23.38 28.52
CA GLY A 305 -11.57 24.17 28.95
C GLY A 305 -10.94 25.04 27.89
N MET A 306 -11.53 25.15 26.70
CA MET A 306 -11.11 26.06 25.64
C MET A 306 -11.82 27.41 25.71
N THR A 307 -11.27 28.37 24.97
CA THR A 307 -11.89 29.67 24.75
C THR A 307 -12.04 29.90 23.25
N ALA A 308 -13.23 30.23 22.80
CA ALA A 308 -13.53 30.50 21.40
C ALA A 308 -12.53 31.49 20.78
N GLY A 309 -12.09 31.21 19.55
CA GLY A 309 -11.16 32.05 18.81
C GLY A 309 -9.68 31.87 19.15
N TYR A 310 -9.34 31.13 20.22
CA TYR A 310 -7.92 30.86 20.49
C TYR A 310 -7.35 29.79 19.55
N GLN A 311 -6.07 29.92 19.26
CA GLN A 311 -5.33 28.97 18.46
C GLN A 311 -5.26 27.60 19.15
N THR A 312 -5.48 26.54 18.39
CA THR A 312 -5.41 25.14 18.86
C THR A 312 -4.44 24.35 18.01
N HIS A 313 -3.86 23.31 18.62
CA HIS A 313 -2.91 22.40 17.96
C HIS A 313 -3.25 20.96 18.31
N LEU A 314 -3.37 20.11 17.30
CA LEU A 314 -3.48 18.67 17.49
C LEU A 314 -2.07 18.09 17.59
N VAL A 315 -1.77 17.40 18.69
CA VAL A 315 -0.46 16.83 18.98
C VAL A 315 -0.55 15.34 19.32
N LEU A 316 0.53 14.61 19.09
CA LEU A 316 0.68 13.22 19.51
C LEU A 316 1.09 13.16 20.98
N LYS A 317 0.39 12.37 21.79
CA LYS A 317 0.54 12.35 23.25
C LYS A 317 1.60 11.37 23.75
N SER A 318 1.86 10.31 23.01
CA SER A 318 2.79 9.24 23.41
C SER A 318 3.45 8.61 22.19
N ASP A 319 4.45 7.74 22.43
CA ASP A 319 5.11 6.96 21.36
C ASP A 319 4.14 6.01 20.63
N ALA A 320 3.05 5.64 21.28
CA ALA A 320 1.98 4.84 20.67
C ALA A 320 0.95 5.68 19.91
N ALA A 321 1.03 7.03 20.05
CA ALA A 321 0.10 7.94 19.41
C ALA A 321 0.31 8.01 17.90
N TYR A 322 -0.79 8.08 17.17
CA TYR A 322 -0.76 8.27 15.72
C TYR A 322 -2.00 8.97 15.19
N MET A 323 -1.83 9.57 14.03
CA MET A 323 -2.92 9.94 13.13
C MET A 323 -2.67 9.29 11.77
N ILE A 324 -3.71 8.74 11.18
CA ILE A 324 -3.67 8.13 9.85
C ILE A 324 -4.69 8.85 8.98
N ALA A 325 -4.29 9.20 7.76
CA ALA A 325 -5.19 9.58 6.68
C ALA A 325 -5.09 8.50 5.59
N ASP A 326 -6.20 7.81 5.37
CA ASP A 326 -6.31 6.66 4.48
C ASP A 326 -7.28 6.97 3.34
N ALA A 327 -6.77 6.95 2.13
CA ALA A 327 -7.53 7.12 0.90
C ALA A 327 -7.31 5.93 -0.06
N GLU A 328 -6.97 4.76 0.46
CA GLU A 328 -6.78 3.56 -0.35
C GLU A 328 -8.06 3.14 -1.09
N ILE A 329 -7.86 2.31 -2.13
CA ILE A 329 -8.91 1.85 -3.05
C ILE A 329 -9.69 0.69 -2.44
#